data_c15048633fef546ea882271f133bde37
#
_entry.id   c15048633fef546ea882271f133bde37
#
_cell.length_a   1.000
_cell.length_b   1.000
_cell.length_c   1.000
_cell.angle_alpha   90.00
_cell.angle_beta   90.00
_cell.angle_gamma   90.00
#
_symmetry.space_group_name_H-M   'P 1'
#
loop_
_entity.id
_entity.type
_entity.pdbx_description
1 polymer ?
#
loop_
_entity_poly.entity_id
_entity_poly.type
_entity_poly.pdbx_seq_one_letter_code
_entity_poly.pdbx_strand_id
1 'polypeptide(L)'
;MFRLTLGSHAILRCLMALALVTQGRVQSADMPGSVGELWADFDPRRDPLEIEVIREWQEDGGEFRHVRFLVGTFKGKPARMAALYGFPANADRKLPAVMHIHGGGQRASLSEVKLLVARGYAALSVNWGGRGGGSGPVNAVEGAETGDPNTDWGGVDPSQCNVQGYSTLEPGPLQYYEDREHPKNNNWYLLTVGCRRGLTFLEQQPEVDPARLGVHGYSMGGNLTMYVAGTDDRVKAAVPAVGGQGWRWQPHEFTGGVAAPQDRIAGDVDVFRRTLSFESYAPLIRCPVLHRSATNDFHGVMDDVYRTNALIPGQPVRYSWTPHMNHRLAPEVEIAMPLWLDHFLNGGPPLPETPAAALVLQSADGVPRLRVQADATWPVERCEIFSSVDSDPLARFWRSADVVRDGDSFTAALPLDAVDTPLFAFANVYHTLPRPESLAELPGHGEPVR
;
A
#
# COMPACT_ATOMS: atom_id res chain seq x y z
N MET A 1 -3.74 -91.97 18.74
CA MET A 1 -5.22 -92.04 18.67
C MET A 1 -5.71 -90.63 18.37
N PHE A 2 -6.23 -90.48 17.21
CA PHE A 2 -6.61 -89.16 16.61
C PHE A 2 -7.98 -88.72 17.11
N ARG A 3 -8.14 -87.37 17.27
CA ARG A 3 -9.42 -86.73 17.01
C ARG A 3 -9.20 -85.30 16.58
N LEU A 4 -9.58 -84.99 15.35
CA LEU A 4 -9.81 -83.65 14.79
C LEU A 4 -11.08 -83.07 15.40
N THR A 5 -11.04 -81.76 15.67
CA THR A 5 -12.24 -80.93 15.73
C THR A 5 -11.99 -79.61 14.99
N LEU A 6 -12.71 -79.54 13.85
CA LEU A 6 -12.91 -78.27 13.13
C LEU A 6 -13.93 -77.45 13.91
N GLY A 7 -13.72 -76.18 13.98
CA GLY A 7 -14.69 -75.31 14.59
C GLY A 7 -14.33 -73.79 14.53
N SER A 8 -15.09 -73.08 13.72
CA SER A 8 -15.49 -71.67 13.99
C SER A 8 -14.45 -70.53 13.92
N HIS A 9 -13.90 -70.28 12.76
CA HIS A 9 -13.24 -69.02 12.49
C HIS A 9 -13.60 -68.34 11.16
N ALA A 10 -14.81 -68.56 10.64
CA ALA A 10 -15.18 -68.02 9.34
C ALA A 10 -16.26 -66.93 9.39
N ILE A 11 -16.73 -66.49 10.54
CA ILE A 11 -17.86 -65.52 10.63
C ILE A 11 -17.44 -64.15 11.23
N LEU A 12 -16.23 -63.96 11.69
CA LEU A 12 -15.78 -62.70 12.30
C LEU A 12 -14.95 -61.78 11.37
N ARG A 13 -14.86 -62.11 10.08
CA ARG A 13 -14.10 -61.28 9.09
C ARG A 13 -14.96 -60.45 8.17
N CYS A 14 -16.30 -60.53 8.22
CA CYS A 14 -17.19 -59.73 7.38
C CYS A 14 -17.84 -58.52 8.07
N LEU A 15 -17.62 -58.29 9.34
CA LEU A 15 -18.21 -57.15 10.05
C LEU A 15 -17.19 -56.03 10.42
N MET A 16 -15.91 -56.17 10.07
CA MET A 16 -14.91 -55.10 10.21
C MET A 16 -14.61 -54.31 8.94
N ALA A 17 -15.30 -54.57 7.84
CA ALA A 17 -15.07 -53.90 6.56
C ALA A 17 -16.11 -52.83 6.22
N LEU A 18 -17.03 -52.47 7.12
CA LEU A 18 -18.07 -51.48 6.86
C LEU A 18 -18.08 -50.32 7.88
N ALA A 19 -17.02 -50.16 8.65
CA ALA A 19 -16.78 -48.93 9.42
C ALA A 19 -15.65 -48.10 8.80
N LEU A 20 -15.46 -48.14 7.51
CA LEU A 20 -14.75 -47.16 6.73
C LEU A 20 -15.65 -45.94 6.59
N VAL A 21 -15.63 -45.15 7.64
CA VAL A 21 -15.38 -43.72 7.58
C VAL A 21 -15.95 -43.08 6.30
N THR A 22 -17.21 -42.77 6.33
CA THR A 22 -17.61 -41.45 5.80
C THR A 22 -17.02 -40.40 6.73
N GLN A 23 -15.70 -40.22 6.71
CA GLN A 23 -15.16 -38.89 6.87
C GLN A 23 -15.77 -38.11 5.73
N GLY A 24 -16.91 -37.48 6.01
CA GLY A 24 -17.38 -36.40 5.19
C GLY A 24 -16.17 -35.56 4.87
N ARG A 25 -15.74 -35.47 3.63
CA ARG A 25 -15.02 -34.33 3.17
C ARG A 25 -15.89 -33.17 3.61
N VAL A 26 -15.48 -32.49 4.67
CA VAL A 26 -15.88 -31.10 4.89
C VAL A 26 -15.59 -30.48 3.54
N GLN A 27 -16.63 -30.09 2.85
CA GLN A 27 -16.53 -29.39 1.59
C GLN A 27 -15.61 -28.23 1.91
N SER A 28 -14.37 -28.25 1.40
CA SER A 28 -13.49 -27.10 1.54
C SER A 28 -14.31 -25.96 0.98
N ALA A 29 -14.59 -24.93 1.79
CA ALA A 29 -15.17 -23.72 1.26
C ALA A 29 -14.37 -23.39 0.01
N ASP A 30 -15.05 -23.06 -1.08
CA ASP A 30 -14.41 -22.86 -2.37
C ASP A 30 -13.36 -21.76 -2.22
N MET A 31 -12.09 -22.16 -2.24
CA MET A 31 -10.97 -21.25 -2.10
C MET A 31 -11.00 -20.29 -3.28
N PRO A 32 -10.95 -18.96 -3.05
CA PRO A 32 -11.06 -18.00 -4.12
C PRO A 32 -9.92 -18.16 -5.13
N GLY A 33 -10.28 -18.22 -6.39
CA GLY A 33 -9.36 -18.33 -7.52
C GLY A 33 -8.79 -16.99 -7.97
N SER A 34 -9.30 -15.86 -7.42
CA SER A 34 -8.89 -14.51 -7.82
C SER A 34 -9.19 -13.49 -6.72
N VAL A 35 -8.63 -12.26 -6.88
CA VAL A 35 -8.99 -11.12 -6.04
C VAL A 35 -10.49 -10.81 -6.15
N GLY A 36 -11.07 -10.86 -7.35
CA GLY A 36 -12.50 -10.63 -7.55
C GLY A 36 -13.38 -11.57 -6.73
N GLU A 37 -13.05 -12.85 -6.71
CA GLU A 37 -13.77 -13.85 -5.91
C GLU A 37 -13.55 -13.65 -4.41
N LEU A 38 -12.32 -13.30 -3.98
CA LEU A 38 -12.04 -13.01 -2.58
C LEU A 38 -12.91 -11.87 -2.03
N TRP A 39 -13.19 -10.86 -2.85
CA TRP A 39 -13.92 -9.65 -2.45
C TRP A 39 -15.41 -9.65 -2.87
N ALA A 40 -15.90 -10.68 -3.56
CA ALA A 40 -17.22 -10.70 -4.19
C ALA A 40 -18.40 -10.49 -3.22
N ASP A 41 -18.28 -10.95 -2.00
CA ASP A 41 -19.31 -10.85 -0.97
C ASP A 41 -19.13 -9.67 0.00
N PHE A 42 -18.07 -8.88 -0.17
CA PHE A 42 -17.78 -7.73 0.70
C PHE A 42 -18.29 -6.42 0.10
N ASP A 43 -19.33 -5.86 0.72
CA ASP A 43 -19.79 -4.50 0.47
C ASP A 43 -19.45 -3.61 1.69
N PRO A 44 -18.57 -2.59 1.54
CA PRO A 44 -18.19 -1.71 2.63
C PRO A 44 -19.33 -0.82 3.15
N ARG A 45 -20.45 -0.72 2.43
CA ARG A 45 -21.62 0.10 2.78
C ARG A 45 -22.74 -0.68 3.46
N ARG A 46 -22.71 -2.02 3.42
CA ARG A 46 -23.82 -2.88 3.87
C ARG A 46 -24.21 -2.63 5.33
N ASP A 47 -23.23 -2.61 6.20
CA ASP A 47 -23.47 -2.49 7.64
C ASP A 47 -23.28 -1.05 8.12
N PRO A 48 -24.06 -0.56 9.09
CA PRO A 48 -23.86 0.75 9.71
C PRO A 48 -22.42 0.90 10.24
N LEU A 49 -21.87 2.11 10.17
CA LEU A 49 -20.55 2.40 10.73
C LEU A 49 -20.56 2.53 12.25
N GLU A 50 -21.72 2.76 12.88
CA GLU A 50 -21.84 2.98 14.31
C GLU A 50 -20.78 3.96 14.82
N ILE A 51 -20.71 5.14 14.20
CA ILE A 51 -19.68 6.14 14.47
C ILE A 51 -19.81 6.64 15.89
N GLU A 52 -18.71 6.58 16.63
CA GLU A 52 -18.55 7.17 17.95
C GLU A 52 -17.56 8.33 17.86
N VAL A 53 -17.97 9.53 18.23
CA VAL A 53 -17.08 10.69 18.36
C VAL A 53 -16.54 10.69 19.80
N ILE A 54 -15.26 10.40 19.96
CA ILE A 54 -14.58 10.35 21.26
C ILE A 54 -14.22 11.75 21.72
N ARG A 55 -13.72 12.57 20.76
CA ARG A 55 -13.32 13.96 21.01
C ARG A 55 -13.56 14.79 19.76
N GLU A 56 -13.93 16.06 19.95
CA GLU A 56 -14.05 17.05 18.90
C GLU A 56 -13.40 18.36 19.36
N TRP A 57 -12.68 19.04 18.45
CA TRP A 57 -12.03 20.33 18.73
C TRP A 57 -11.81 21.13 17.45
N GLN A 58 -11.54 22.43 17.63
CA GLN A 58 -11.14 23.33 16.54
C GLN A 58 -9.73 23.83 16.80
N GLU A 59 -8.93 23.88 15.76
CA GLU A 59 -7.54 24.34 15.82
C GLU A 59 -7.08 24.79 14.42
N ASP A 60 -6.34 25.87 14.33
CA ASP A 60 -5.71 26.38 13.09
C ASP A 60 -6.68 26.48 11.88
N GLY A 61 -7.94 26.88 12.13
CA GLY A 61 -8.97 27.00 11.09
C GLY A 61 -9.57 25.68 10.61
N GLY A 62 -9.22 24.56 11.22
CA GLY A 62 -9.80 23.24 10.98
C GLY A 62 -10.73 22.77 12.10
N GLU A 63 -11.68 21.94 11.76
CA GLU A 63 -12.43 21.11 12.70
C GLU A 63 -11.85 19.71 12.69
N PHE A 64 -11.63 19.15 13.88
CA PHE A 64 -11.01 17.85 14.06
C PHE A 64 -11.84 16.96 14.98
N ARG A 65 -11.85 15.66 14.67
CA ARG A 65 -12.54 14.64 15.47
C ARG A 65 -11.66 13.42 15.65
N HIS A 66 -11.58 12.94 16.88
CA HIS A 66 -11.15 11.57 17.14
C HIS A 66 -12.40 10.70 17.13
N VAL A 67 -12.44 9.76 16.22
CA VAL A 67 -13.60 8.91 15.97
C VAL A 67 -13.25 7.44 16.06
N ARG A 68 -14.26 6.63 16.30
CA ARG A 68 -14.18 5.18 16.19
C ARG A 68 -15.39 4.68 15.42
N PHE A 69 -15.19 3.73 14.51
CA PHE A 69 -16.26 3.18 13.68
C PHE A 69 -16.17 1.66 13.54
N LEU A 70 -17.32 1.01 13.30
CA LEU A 70 -17.41 -0.42 13.10
C LEU A 70 -16.79 -0.83 11.77
N VAL A 71 -15.81 -1.72 11.82
CA VAL A 71 -15.20 -2.38 10.65
C VAL A 71 -16.06 -3.54 10.17
N GLY A 72 -16.53 -4.35 11.11
CA GLY A 72 -17.38 -5.50 10.87
C GLY A 72 -17.59 -6.32 12.13
N THR A 73 -18.39 -7.38 12.02
CA THR A 73 -18.59 -8.35 13.10
C THR A 73 -18.03 -9.69 12.66
N PHE A 74 -17.04 -10.19 13.37
CA PHE A 74 -16.34 -11.44 13.07
C PHE A 74 -16.59 -12.45 14.19
N LYS A 75 -17.16 -13.61 13.86
CA LYS A 75 -17.56 -14.62 14.85
C LYS A 75 -18.37 -14.06 16.02
N GLY A 76 -19.28 -13.13 15.73
CA GLY A 76 -20.13 -12.49 16.74
C GLY A 76 -19.45 -11.40 17.57
N LYS A 77 -18.20 -11.03 17.28
CA LYS A 77 -17.49 -9.94 17.95
C LYS A 77 -17.35 -8.74 17.03
N PRO A 78 -17.78 -7.54 17.45
CA PRO A 78 -17.58 -6.32 16.68
C PRO A 78 -16.11 -5.92 16.69
N ALA A 79 -15.57 -5.62 15.50
CA ALA A 79 -14.26 -5.01 15.33
C ALA A 79 -14.43 -3.54 14.99
N ARG A 80 -13.71 -2.67 15.70
CA ARG A 80 -13.77 -1.23 15.51
C ARG A 80 -12.40 -0.68 15.15
N MET A 81 -12.38 0.44 14.43
CA MET A 81 -11.18 1.16 14.06
C MET A 81 -11.28 2.60 14.57
N ALA A 82 -10.24 3.05 15.26
CA ALA A 82 -10.09 4.45 15.60
C ALA A 82 -9.48 5.23 14.43
N ALA A 83 -9.80 6.51 14.33
CA ALA A 83 -9.26 7.39 13.32
C ALA A 83 -9.27 8.84 13.78
N LEU A 84 -8.40 9.65 13.19
CA LEU A 84 -8.45 11.10 13.22
C LEU A 84 -9.10 11.61 11.95
N TYR A 85 -10.11 12.43 12.09
CA TYR A 85 -10.81 13.09 11.00
C TYR A 85 -10.69 14.61 11.15
N GLY A 86 -10.54 15.32 10.05
CA GLY A 86 -10.54 16.79 10.07
C GLY A 86 -10.92 17.38 8.72
N PHE A 87 -11.40 18.63 8.76
CA PHE A 87 -11.77 19.41 7.57
C PHE A 87 -11.69 20.91 7.85
N PRO A 88 -11.55 21.78 6.83
CA PRO A 88 -11.59 23.23 7.01
C PRO A 88 -12.92 23.69 7.61
N ALA A 89 -12.88 24.46 8.71
CA ALA A 89 -14.07 24.88 9.46
C ALA A 89 -15.02 25.77 8.64
N ASN A 90 -14.52 26.50 7.66
CA ASN A 90 -15.29 27.47 6.86
C ASN A 90 -15.48 27.00 5.41
N ALA A 91 -15.62 25.70 5.18
CA ALA A 91 -15.85 25.19 3.84
C ALA A 91 -17.22 25.64 3.32
N ASP A 92 -17.22 26.36 2.21
CA ASP A 92 -18.42 26.87 1.51
C ASP A 92 -18.91 25.90 0.41
N ARG A 93 -18.17 24.83 0.17
CA ARG A 93 -18.45 23.80 -0.83
C ARG A 93 -18.07 22.41 -0.30
N LYS A 94 -18.56 21.37 -0.97
CA LYS A 94 -18.12 20.01 -0.70
C LYS A 94 -16.66 19.85 -1.06
N LEU A 95 -15.92 19.22 -0.15
CA LEU A 95 -14.47 19.06 -0.19
C LEU A 95 -14.07 17.73 -0.84
N PRO A 96 -12.98 17.68 -1.60
CA PRO A 96 -12.33 16.41 -1.85
C PRO A 96 -11.83 15.82 -0.53
N ALA A 97 -11.75 14.50 -0.43
CA ALA A 97 -11.30 13.88 0.79
C ALA A 97 -10.17 12.87 0.55
N VAL A 98 -9.26 12.78 1.52
CA VAL A 98 -8.10 11.91 1.43
C VAL A 98 -7.98 11.05 2.68
N MET A 99 -7.78 9.75 2.49
CA MET A 99 -7.47 8.83 3.57
C MET A 99 -5.95 8.59 3.65
N HIS A 100 -5.37 8.89 4.80
CA HIS A 100 -4.00 8.53 5.16
C HIS A 100 -3.98 7.16 5.84
N ILE A 101 -3.05 6.30 5.43
CA ILE A 101 -2.82 4.97 5.98
C ILE A 101 -1.38 4.89 6.48
N HIS A 102 -1.20 4.81 7.79
CA HIS A 102 0.13 4.82 8.42
C HIS A 102 0.94 3.54 8.15
N GLY A 103 2.25 3.59 8.37
CA GLY A 103 3.17 2.45 8.25
C GLY A 103 3.13 1.49 9.43
N GLY A 104 3.85 0.38 9.32
CA GLY A 104 3.99 -0.59 10.41
C GLY A 104 4.63 0.03 11.65
N GLY A 105 4.12 -0.30 12.83
CA GLY A 105 4.59 0.26 14.11
C GLY A 105 4.26 1.74 14.33
N GLN A 106 3.52 2.36 13.43
CA GLN A 106 3.04 3.74 13.53
C GLN A 106 1.58 3.78 13.99
N ARG A 107 0.95 4.92 13.90
CA ARG A 107 -0.43 5.19 14.34
C ARG A 107 -1.09 6.22 13.44
N ALA A 108 -2.38 6.45 13.61
CA ALA A 108 -3.07 7.57 12.99
C ALA A 108 -2.38 8.88 13.35
N SER A 109 -2.19 9.76 12.37
CA SER A 109 -1.36 10.95 12.47
C SER A 109 -2.22 12.22 12.35
N LEU A 110 -2.21 13.04 13.40
CA LEU A 110 -2.87 14.34 13.39
C LEU A 110 -2.13 15.32 12.46
N SER A 111 -0.81 15.23 12.38
CA SER A 111 -0.01 16.07 11.49
C SER A 111 -0.35 15.84 10.01
N GLU A 112 -0.57 14.60 9.59
CA GLU A 112 -1.04 14.29 8.23
C GLU A 112 -2.45 14.84 7.97
N VAL A 113 -3.36 14.71 8.93
CA VAL A 113 -4.70 15.29 8.81
C VAL A 113 -4.62 16.81 8.69
N LYS A 114 -3.85 17.48 9.56
CA LYS A 114 -3.66 18.96 9.51
C LYS A 114 -3.05 19.43 8.20
N LEU A 115 -2.06 18.71 7.67
CA LEU A 115 -1.43 19.01 6.38
C LEU A 115 -2.48 19.04 5.25
N LEU A 116 -3.34 18.03 5.20
CA LEU A 116 -4.38 17.93 4.17
C LEU A 116 -5.51 18.95 4.39
N VAL A 117 -5.92 19.19 5.64
CA VAL A 117 -6.92 20.21 5.99
C VAL A 117 -6.45 21.60 5.57
N ALA A 118 -5.18 21.96 5.84
CA ALA A 118 -4.59 23.22 5.41
C ALA A 118 -4.55 23.39 3.88
N ARG A 119 -4.64 22.29 3.13
CA ARG A 119 -4.74 22.27 1.66
C ARG A 119 -6.17 22.22 1.14
N GLY A 120 -7.17 22.31 2.00
CA GLY A 120 -8.57 22.32 1.62
C GLY A 120 -9.21 20.96 1.40
N TYR A 121 -8.68 19.92 2.00
CA TYR A 121 -9.25 18.56 2.01
C TYR A 121 -9.99 18.27 3.31
N ALA A 122 -11.01 17.45 3.24
CA ALA A 122 -11.38 16.61 4.35
C ALA A 122 -10.37 15.44 4.42
N ALA A 123 -9.91 15.09 5.61
CA ALA A 123 -8.85 14.10 5.78
C ALA A 123 -9.17 13.10 6.89
N LEU A 124 -8.91 11.82 6.63
CA LEU A 124 -9.05 10.73 7.59
C LEU A 124 -7.73 9.99 7.73
N SER A 125 -7.18 9.94 8.93
CA SER A 125 -6.05 9.07 9.22
C SER A 125 -6.53 7.87 10.05
N VAL A 126 -6.54 6.69 9.45
CA VAL A 126 -7.01 5.45 10.09
C VAL A 126 -5.92 4.81 10.93
N ASN A 127 -6.29 4.30 12.11
CA ASN A 127 -5.38 3.60 13.02
C ASN A 127 -5.54 2.08 12.88
N TRP A 128 -5.00 1.52 11.80
CA TRP A 128 -5.18 0.12 11.47
C TRP A 128 -4.34 -0.86 12.30
N GLY A 129 -3.29 -0.38 12.98
CA GLY A 129 -2.30 -1.24 13.65
C GLY A 129 -2.84 -2.05 14.83
N GLY A 130 -3.97 -1.68 15.40
CA GLY A 130 -4.59 -2.39 16.52
C GLY A 130 -3.72 -2.42 17.79
N ARG A 131 -4.11 -3.24 18.76
CA ARG A 131 -3.34 -3.47 19.98
C ARG A 131 -2.32 -4.56 19.78
N GLY A 132 -1.10 -4.36 19.51
CA GLY A 132 -0.23 -5.54 19.59
C GLY A 132 1.05 -5.55 18.80
N GLY A 133 1.47 -4.47 18.26
CA GLY A 133 2.72 -4.45 17.50
C GLY A 133 3.73 -3.45 18.04
N GLY A 134 4.58 -3.78 19.03
CA GLY A 134 5.75 -2.99 19.33
C GLY A 134 5.85 -2.39 20.73
N SER A 135 7.03 -1.93 21.07
CA SER A 135 7.40 -1.33 22.35
C SER A 135 6.98 0.14 22.43
N GLY A 136 6.03 0.44 23.25
CA GLY A 136 5.52 1.81 23.52
C GLY A 136 4.00 1.83 23.60
N PRO A 137 3.34 2.97 23.73
CA PRO A 137 1.90 3.10 23.57
C PRO A 137 1.57 2.89 22.09
N VAL A 138 1.69 1.66 21.69
CA VAL A 138 1.53 1.13 20.35
C VAL A 138 0.05 1.21 20.09
N ASN A 139 -0.31 1.86 19.01
CA ASN A 139 -1.68 2.05 18.54
C ASN A 139 -2.44 3.22 19.22
N ALA A 140 -1.78 4.06 20.00
CA ALA A 140 -2.37 5.32 20.37
C ALA A 140 -2.59 6.17 19.11
N VAL A 141 -3.71 6.84 19.04
CA VAL A 141 -3.95 7.89 18.05
C VAL A 141 -3.09 9.09 18.44
N GLU A 142 -2.37 9.69 17.49
CA GLU A 142 -1.54 10.86 17.76
C GLU A 142 -2.38 11.98 18.39
N GLY A 143 -1.91 12.52 19.52
CA GLY A 143 -2.64 13.53 20.30
C GLY A 143 -3.71 12.98 21.24
N ALA A 144 -3.92 11.65 21.30
CA ALA A 144 -4.75 11.03 22.33
C ALA A 144 -3.98 10.86 23.66
N GLU A 145 -4.71 10.82 24.77
CA GLU A 145 -4.11 10.51 26.05
C GLU A 145 -3.66 9.06 26.11
N THR A 146 -2.40 8.85 26.50
CA THR A 146 -1.84 7.51 26.62
C THR A 146 -2.48 6.77 27.79
N GLY A 147 -2.90 5.53 27.55
CA GLY A 147 -3.47 4.65 28.56
C GLY A 147 -4.99 4.74 28.69
N ASP A 148 -5.65 5.63 27.96
CA ASP A 148 -7.11 5.63 27.85
C ASP A 148 -7.56 4.60 26.81
N PRO A 149 -8.25 3.50 27.20
CA PRO A 149 -8.71 2.49 26.27
C PRO A 149 -9.69 3.00 25.22
N ASN A 150 -10.34 4.16 25.44
CA ASN A 150 -11.21 4.77 24.44
C ASN A 150 -10.43 5.55 23.38
N THR A 151 -9.25 6.06 23.72
CA THR A 151 -8.37 6.79 22.79
C THR A 151 -7.27 5.92 22.21
N ASP A 152 -6.82 4.89 22.96
CA ASP A 152 -5.80 3.94 22.53
C ASP A 152 -6.34 2.83 21.61
N TRP A 153 -7.63 2.82 21.38
CA TRP A 153 -8.27 1.80 20.57
C TRP A 153 -8.09 2.11 19.09
N GLY A 154 -7.27 1.33 18.44
CA GLY A 154 -7.03 1.43 17.02
C GLY A 154 -6.95 0.08 16.35
N GLY A 155 -7.40 0.02 15.10
CA GLY A 155 -7.35 -1.15 14.27
C GLY A 155 -8.41 -2.21 14.59
N VAL A 156 -8.32 -3.30 13.86
CA VAL A 156 -9.12 -4.50 14.10
C VAL A 156 -8.71 -5.08 15.44
N ASP A 157 -9.68 -5.48 16.26
CA ASP A 157 -9.41 -6.10 17.56
C ASP A 157 -8.35 -7.21 17.42
N PRO A 158 -7.24 -7.17 18.20
CA PRO A 158 -6.18 -8.19 18.11
C PRO A 158 -6.68 -9.61 18.32
N SER A 159 -7.80 -9.80 19.04
CA SER A 159 -8.46 -11.11 19.13
C SER A 159 -9.01 -11.59 17.81
N GLN A 160 -9.05 -10.72 16.83
CA GLN A 160 -9.59 -10.92 15.50
C GLN A 160 -8.51 -10.78 14.41
N CYS A 161 -7.26 -10.50 14.75
CA CYS A 161 -6.18 -10.47 13.79
C CYS A 161 -5.42 -11.79 13.78
N ASN A 162 -5.08 -12.27 12.59
CA ASN A 162 -4.07 -13.31 12.47
C ASN A 162 -2.71 -12.68 12.79
N VAL A 163 -2.31 -12.72 14.06
CA VAL A 163 -1.10 -12.07 14.57
C VAL A 163 0.20 -12.71 14.10
N GLN A 164 0.13 -13.80 13.35
CA GLN A 164 1.32 -14.55 12.95
C GLN A 164 2.01 -14.05 11.70
N GLY A 165 1.52 -12.96 11.11
CA GLY A 165 2.19 -12.33 9.98
C GLY A 165 1.29 -12.13 8.78
N TYR A 166 1.84 -11.38 7.85
CA TYR A 166 1.14 -10.97 6.64
C TYR A 166 1.32 -11.96 5.49
N SER A 167 2.24 -12.90 5.63
CA SER A 167 2.61 -13.86 4.59
C SER A 167 2.07 -15.27 4.85
N THR A 168 1.13 -15.44 5.79
CA THR A 168 0.62 -16.77 6.12
C THR A 168 -0.85 -16.96 5.77
N LEU A 169 -1.16 -18.10 5.17
CA LEU A 169 -2.50 -18.67 5.10
C LEU A 169 -2.70 -19.79 6.11
N GLU A 170 -1.65 -20.16 6.84
CA GLU A 170 -1.78 -21.17 7.90
C GLU A 170 -2.66 -20.65 9.03
N PRO A 171 -3.44 -21.53 9.67
CA PRO A 171 -4.32 -21.15 10.74
C PRO A 171 -3.54 -20.65 11.95
N GLY A 172 -3.76 -19.39 12.31
CA GLY A 172 -3.36 -18.86 13.61
C GLY A 172 -4.32 -19.30 14.71
N PRO A 173 -3.99 -19.03 15.98
CA PRO A 173 -4.88 -19.30 17.10
C PRO A 173 -6.20 -18.51 17.04
N LEU A 174 -6.24 -17.46 16.24
CA LEU A 174 -7.35 -16.51 16.13
C LEU A 174 -7.83 -16.46 14.68
N GLN A 175 -8.72 -17.35 14.32
CA GLN A 175 -9.29 -17.40 12.98
C GLN A 175 -10.64 -16.69 12.92
N TYR A 176 -10.86 -15.91 11.86
CA TYR A 176 -12.14 -15.25 11.63
C TYR A 176 -13.13 -16.10 10.88
N TYR A 177 -12.61 -16.81 9.88
CA TYR A 177 -13.38 -17.71 9.04
C TYR A 177 -13.08 -19.13 9.49
N GLU A 178 -14.08 -20.00 9.40
CA GLU A 178 -13.97 -21.37 9.89
C GLU A 178 -12.95 -22.19 9.10
N ASP A 179 -12.81 -21.91 7.81
CA ASP A 179 -11.76 -22.49 7.00
C ASP A 179 -10.41 -21.90 7.33
N ARG A 180 -9.57 -22.75 7.84
CA ARG A 180 -8.30 -22.37 8.45
C ARG A 180 -7.36 -21.66 7.50
N GLU A 181 -7.25 -22.11 6.26
CA GLU A 181 -6.31 -21.59 5.26
C GLU A 181 -6.95 -20.53 4.33
N HIS A 182 -8.12 -20.02 4.67
CA HIS A 182 -8.81 -19.08 3.82
C HIS A 182 -8.12 -17.69 3.84
N PRO A 183 -7.87 -17.05 2.67
CA PRO A 183 -7.19 -15.75 2.59
C PRO A 183 -7.91 -14.63 3.34
N LYS A 184 -9.21 -14.75 3.63
CA LYS A 184 -9.94 -13.82 4.51
C LYS A 184 -9.44 -13.82 5.96
N ASN A 185 -8.69 -14.83 6.39
CA ASN A 185 -8.03 -14.84 7.69
C ASN A 185 -6.70 -14.09 7.70
N ASN A 186 -6.21 -13.67 6.54
CA ASN A 186 -4.95 -12.94 6.44
C ASN A 186 -5.11 -11.49 6.84
N ASN A 187 -4.10 -10.94 7.50
CA ASN A 187 -4.10 -9.56 7.98
C ASN A 187 -4.28 -8.52 6.85
N TRP A 188 -3.69 -8.71 5.69
CA TRP A 188 -3.88 -7.78 4.56
C TRP A 188 -5.34 -7.66 4.15
N TYR A 189 -6.08 -8.77 4.11
CA TYR A 189 -7.51 -8.75 3.83
C TYR A 189 -8.27 -7.95 4.89
N LEU A 190 -8.07 -8.29 6.18
CA LEU A 190 -8.81 -7.69 7.29
C LEU A 190 -8.54 -6.19 7.43
N LEU A 191 -7.29 -5.78 7.25
CA LEU A 191 -6.92 -4.37 7.31
C LEU A 191 -7.45 -3.58 6.11
N THR A 192 -7.49 -4.21 4.94
CA THR A 192 -8.11 -3.61 3.75
C THR A 192 -9.62 -3.45 3.92
N VAL A 193 -10.31 -4.40 4.57
CA VAL A 193 -11.71 -4.23 4.99
C VAL A 193 -11.87 -2.95 5.81
N GLY A 194 -11.02 -2.76 6.83
CA GLY A 194 -11.03 -1.56 7.68
C GLY A 194 -10.81 -0.26 6.90
N CYS A 195 -9.83 -0.23 6.00
CA CYS A 195 -9.55 0.93 5.15
C CYS A 195 -10.74 1.24 4.20
N ARG A 196 -11.35 0.24 3.58
CA ARG A 196 -12.54 0.44 2.74
C ARG A 196 -13.75 0.96 3.54
N ARG A 197 -13.89 0.56 4.81
CA ARG A 197 -14.86 1.15 5.74
C ARG A 197 -14.50 2.60 6.08
N GLY A 198 -13.21 2.94 6.15
CA GLY A 198 -12.74 4.33 6.27
C GLY A 198 -13.16 5.19 5.07
N LEU A 199 -13.13 4.67 3.85
CA LEU A 199 -13.70 5.38 2.68
C LEU A 199 -15.22 5.54 2.81
N THR A 200 -15.93 4.57 3.38
CA THR A 200 -17.37 4.71 3.66
C THR A 200 -17.63 5.78 4.72
N PHE A 201 -16.77 5.90 5.73
CA PHE A 201 -16.82 7.00 6.68
C PHE A 201 -16.72 8.35 5.97
N LEU A 202 -15.70 8.54 5.11
CA LEU A 202 -15.52 9.77 4.35
C LEU A 202 -16.72 10.09 3.44
N GLU A 203 -17.21 9.10 2.72
CA GLU A 203 -18.35 9.24 1.81
C GLU A 203 -19.62 9.73 2.51
N GLN A 204 -19.80 9.38 3.79
CA GLN A 204 -20.97 9.74 4.59
C GLN A 204 -20.86 11.11 5.27
N GLN A 205 -19.69 11.77 5.24
CA GLN A 205 -19.57 13.08 5.86
C GLN A 205 -20.26 14.16 5.03
N PRO A 206 -21.04 15.06 5.65
CA PRO A 206 -21.83 16.06 4.94
C PRO A 206 -20.97 17.05 4.15
N GLU A 207 -19.76 17.34 4.60
CA GLU A 207 -18.80 18.24 3.95
C GLU A 207 -18.03 17.60 2.79
N VAL A 208 -18.05 16.27 2.64
CA VAL A 208 -17.27 15.54 1.64
C VAL A 208 -17.99 15.42 0.30
N ASP A 209 -17.24 15.56 -0.78
CA ASP A 209 -17.62 15.15 -2.12
C ASP A 209 -17.21 13.69 -2.37
N PRO A 210 -18.13 12.74 -2.38
CA PRO A 210 -17.81 11.33 -2.53
C PRO A 210 -17.23 10.95 -3.91
N ALA A 211 -17.33 11.86 -4.90
CA ALA A 211 -16.73 11.64 -6.21
C ALA A 211 -15.23 11.99 -6.26
N ARG A 212 -14.67 12.55 -5.20
CA ARG A 212 -13.29 13.03 -5.14
C ARG A 212 -12.56 12.48 -3.92
N LEU A 213 -12.42 11.13 -3.82
CA LEU A 213 -11.73 10.45 -2.75
C LEU A 213 -10.34 10.01 -3.19
N GLY A 214 -9.34 10.26 -2.36
CA GLY A 214 -7.96 9.80 -2.56
C GLY A 214 -7.44 8.97 -1.39
N VAL A 215 -6.39 8.22 -1.64
CA VAL A 215 -5.69 7.45 -0.60
C VAL A 215 -4.18 7.62 -0.73
N HIS A 216 -3.50 7.72 0.40
CA HIS A 216 -2.05 7.64 0.44
C HIS A 216 -1.58 6.89 1.69
N GLY A 217 -0.38 6.35 1.63
CA GLY A 217 0.19 5.66 2.78
C GLY A 217 1.66 5.35 2.62
N TYR A 218 2.30 5.10 3.75
CA TYR A 218 3.74 4.91 3.86
C TYR A 218 4.07 3.49 4.32
N SER A 219 5.05 2.80 3.71
CA SER A 219 5.49 1.46 4.11
C SER A 219 4.32 0.46 4.04
N MET A 220 3.95 -0.17 5.13
CA MET A 220 2.75 -1.03 5.17
C MET A 220 1.47 -0.27 4.79
N GLY A 221 1.40 1.04 5.06
CA GLY A 221 0.34 1.90 4.54
C GLY A 221 0.39 2.06 3.02
N GLY A 222 1.58 2.06 2.42
CA GLY A 222 1.77 2.00 0.96
C GLY A 222 1.24 0.68 0.37
N ASN A 223 1.46 -0.44 1.05
CA ASN A 223 0.86 -1.73 0.71
C ASN A 223 -0.68 -1.65 0.75
N LEU A 224 -1.23 -1.15 1.85
CA LEU A 224 -2.68 -1.01 2.00
C LEU A 224 -3.28 -0.04 0.98
N THR A 225 -2.54 1.00 0.57
CA THR A 225 -2.95 1.91 -0.51
C THR A 225 -3.16 1.15 -1.83
N MET A 226 -2.27 0.21 -2.18
CA MET A 226 -2.43 -0.63 -3.38
C MET A 226 -3.63 -1.57 -3.28
N TYR A 227 -3.85 -2.21 -2.12
CA TYR A 227 -5.02 -3.05 -1.89
C TYR A 227 -6.33 -2.27 -2.02
N VAL A 228 -6.40 -1.11 -1.38
CA VAL A 228 -7.60 -0.26 -1.41
C VAL A 228 -7.87 0.24 -2.83
N ALA A 229 -6.86 0.76 -3.52
CA ALA A 229 -7.00 1.24 -4.90
C ALA A 229 -7.43 0.13 -5.88
N GLY A 230 -7.01 -1.11 -5.65
CA GLY A 230 -7.38 -2.27 -6.49
C GLY A 230 -8.74 -2.88 -6.16
N THR A 231 -9.38 -2.51 -5.04
CA THR A 231 -10.65 -3.12 -4.59
C THR A 231 -11.78 -2.14 -4.34
N ASP A 232 -11.52 -0.83 -4.48
CA ASP A 232 -12.51 0.20 -4.20
C ASP A 232 -12.51 1.28 -5.29
N ASP A 233 -13.54 1.30 -6.11
CA ASP A 233 -13.71 2.20 -7.27
C ASP A 233 -13.97 3.65 -6.89
N ARG A 234 -14.25 3.93 -5.62
CA ARG A 234 -14.36 5.29 -5.07
C ARG A 234 -13.02 6.02 -5.05
N VAL A 235 -11.91 5.31 -5.06
CA VAL A 235 -10.57 5.92 -5.11
C VAL A 235 -10.33 6.54 -6.47
N LYS A 236 -10.05 7.85 -6.49
CA LYS A 236 -9.80 8.64 -7.71
C LYS A 236 -8.34 9.08 -7.86
N ALA A 237 -7.53 8.94 -6.82
CA ALA A 237 -6.08 9.11 -6.85
C ALA A 237 -5.44 8.28 -5.73
N ALA A 238 -4.34 7.59 -6.03
CA ALA A 238 -3.61 6.79 -5.06
C ALA A 238 -2.12 7.16 -5.03
N VAL A 239 -1.57 7.25 -3.81
CA VAL A 239 -0.15 7.57 -3.61
C VAL A 239 0.50 6.58 -2.63
N PRO A 240 0.83 5.36 -3.07
CA PRO A 240 1.64 4.45 -2.28
C PRO A 240 3.08 4.98 -2.13
N ALA A 241 3.66 4.80 -0.96
CA ALA A 241 5.04 5.16 -0.70
C ALA A 241 5.81 4.03 -0.01
N VAL A 242 7.04 3.75 -0.46
CA VAL A 242 8.00 2.78 0.10
C VAL A 242 7.35 1.43 0.45
N GLY A 243 6.51 0.94 -0.45
CA GLY A 243 5.74 -0.32 -0.32
C GLY A 243 4.98 -0.62 -1.61
N GLY A 244 4.14 -1.65 -1.63
CA GLY A 244 3.29 -1.99 -2.79
C GLY A 244 4.01 -2.75 -3.91
N GLN A 245 5.13 -3.38 -3.61
CA GLN A 245 5.82 -4.29 -4.53
C GLN A 245 5.09 -5.64 -4.64
N GLY A 246 5.16 -6.26 -5.80
CA GLY A 246 4.64 -7.61 -5.99
C GLY A 246 5.52 -8.69 -5.34
N TRP A 247 4.89 -9.80 -5.02
CA TRP A 247 5.57 -10.93 -4.37
C TRP A 247 6.14 -11.94 -5.37
N ARG A 248 5.64 -11.99 -6.59
CA ARG A 248 6.09 -12.96 -7.60
C ARG A 248 7.48 -12.65 -8.18
N TRP A 249 7.95 -11.41 -8.02
CA TRP A 249 9.24 -10.97 -8.55
C TRP A 249 10.43 -11.40 -7.72
N GLN A 250 10.17 -11.94 -6.56
CA GLN A 250 11.20 -12.46 -5.66
C GLN A 250 11.42 -13.97 -5.91
N PRO A 251 12.56 -14.58 -5.61
CA PRO A 251 13.58 -14.12 -4.65
C PRO A 251 14.64 -13.23 -5.28
N HIS A 252 15.11 -12.24 -4.53
CA HIS A 252 16.39 -11.63 -4.77
C HIS A 252 17.46 -12.45 -4.05
N GLU A 253 18.46 -12.90 -4.74
CA GLU A 253 19.50 -13.78 -4.18
C GLU A 253 20.27 -13.15 -3.00
N PHE A 254 20.14 -11.83 -2.82
CA PHE A 254 20.93 -11.05 -1.88
C PHE A 254 20.13 -10.25 -0.84
N THR A 255 18.91 -10.60 -0.56
CA THR A 255 18.08 -9.79 0.35
C THR A 255 18.54 -9.80 1.82
N GLY A 256 19.73 -10.30 2.12
CA GLY A 256 20.40 -10.13 3.42
C GLY A 256 19.53 -10.40 4.66
N GLY A 257 18.53 -11.28 4.54
CA GLY A 257 17.61 -11.60 5.62
C GLY A 257 16.28 -10.84 5.58
N VAL A 258 16.10 -9.88 4.69
CA VAL A 258 14.77 -9.40 4.35
C VAL A 258 14.22 -10.34 3.29
N ALA A 259 13.30 -11.14 3.69
CA ALA A 259 12.76 -12.29 3.04
C ALA A 259 12.56 -12.14 1.56
N ALA A 260 13.01 -13.06 0.81
CA ALA A 260 12.31 -13.51 -0.37
C ALA A 260 10.91 -13.98 0.10
N PRO A 261 9.85 -13.24 -0.17
CA PRO A 261 8.55 -13.55 0.42
C PRO A 261 8.01 -14.90 0.01
N GLN A 262 8.42 -15.40 -1.15
CA GLN A 262 7.96 -16.70 -1.65
C GLN A 262 8.37 -17.85 -0.73
N ASP A 263 9.55 -17.78 -0.12
CA ASP A 263 10.03 -18.80 0.80
C ASP A 263 9.44 -18.64 2.22
N ARG A 264 8.70 -17.54 2.44
CA ARG A 264 8.09 -17.22 3.73
C ARG A 264 6.57 -17.20 3.71
N ILE A 265 5.95 -17.52 2.57
CA ILE A 265 4.50 -17.73 2.52
C ILE A 265 4.24 -19.09 3.14
N ALA A 266 3.58 -19.11 4.29
CA ALA A 266 3.05 -20.31 4.88
C ALA A 266 1.67 -20.61 4.32
N GLY A 267 1.41 -21.90 4.03
CA GLY A 267 0.18 -22.35 3.36
C GLY A 267 0.34 -22.44 1.84
N ASP A 268 -0.78 -22.39 1.13
CA ASP A 268 -0.80 -22.50 -0.33
C ASP A 268 -0.30 -21.21 -0.99
N VAL A 269 0.91 -21.26 -1.53
CA VAL A 269 1.58 -20.13 -2.21
C VAL A 269 0.78 -19.63 -3.43
N ASP A 270 0.13 -20.52 -4.16
CA ASP A 270 -0.63 -20.13 -5.34
C ASP A 270 -1.96 -19.46 -4.97
N VAL A 271 -2.60 -19.87 -3.88
CA VAL A 271 -3.72 -19.14 -3.30
C VAL A 271 -3.28 -17.75 -2.86
N PHE A 272 -2.17 -17.66 -2.11
CA PHE A 272 -1.64 -16.36 -1.67
C PHE A 272 -1.37 -15.43 -2.86
N ARG A 273 -0.67 -15.91 -3.90
CA ARG A 273 -0.31 -15.10 -5.07
C ARG A 273 -1.52 -14.56 -5.81
N ARG A 274 -2.55 -15.39 -6.06
CA ARG A 274 -3.72 -14.97 -6.82
C ARG A 274 -4.72 -14.13 -6.04
N THR A 275 -4.63 -14.11 -4.68
CA THR A 275 -5.62 -13.44 -3.83
C THR A 275 -5.06 -12.32 -2.96
N LEU A 276 -3.78 -12.35 -2.61
CA LEU A 276 -3.16 -11.40 -1.67
C LEU A 276 -1.91 -10.71 -2.21
N SER A 277 -1.34 -11.17 -3.30
CA SER A 277 -0.16 -10.52 -3.86
C SER A 277 -0.52 -9.26 -4.66
N PHE A 278 0.28 -8.18 -4.54
CA PHE A 278 -0.01 -6.88 -5.16
C PHE A 278 -0.12 -6.94 -6.68
N GLU A 279 0.66 -7.79 -7.33
CA GLU A 279 0.57 -7.99 -8.78
C GLU A 279 -0.79 -8.54 -9.23
N SER A 280 -1.58 -9.09 -8.31
CA SER A 280 -2.95 -9.51 -8.58
C SER A 280 -3.97 -8.40 -8.38
N TYR A 281 -3.61 -7.35 -7.62
CA TYR A 281 -4.43 -6.14 -7.42
C TYR A 281 -4.15 -5.05 -8.45
N ALA A 282 -2.90 -4.92 -8.88
CA ALA A 282 -2.49 -3.88 -9.84
C ALA A 282 -3.35 -3.85 -11.13
N PRO A 283 -3.72 -4.98 -11.76
CA PRO A 283 -4.62 -4.98 -12.92
C PRO A 283 -6.03 -4.47 -12.63
N LEU A 284 -6.42 -4.35 -11.38
CA LEU A 284 -7.75 -3.90 -10.95
C LEU A 284 -7.80 -2.40 -10.65
N ILE A 285 -6.66 -1.74 -10.48
CA ILE A 285 -6.58 -0.31 -10.19
C ILE A 285 -7.14 0.50 -11.36
N ARG A 286 -8.05 1.43 -11.07
CA ARG A 286 -8.75 2.28 -12.05
C ARG A 286 -8.56 3.77 -11.81
N CYS A 287 -7.60 4.14 -10.97
CA CYS A 287 -7.27 5.53 -10.67
C CYS A 287 -5.80 5.82 -10.99
N PRO A 288 -5.44 7.09 -11.21
CA PRO A 288 -4.05 7.52 -11.31
C PRO A 288 -3.22 7.15 -10.08
N VAL A 289 -1.97 6.71 -10.28
CA VAL A 289 -1.05 6.27 -9.23
C VAL A 289 0.26 7.05 -9.29
N LEU A 290 0.64 7.69 -8.19
CA LEU A 290 2.00 8.18 -7.98
C LEU A 290 2.72 7.29 -6.98
N HIS A 291 3.69 6.53 -7.41
CA HIS A 291 4.52 5.72 -6.52
C HIS A 291 5.77 6.50 -6.10
N ARG A 292 5.92 6.73 -4.80
CA ARG A 292 7.08 7.38 -4.21
C ARG A 292 7.92 6.35 -3.47
N SER A 293 9.21 6.24 -3.75
CA SER A 293 10.06 5.31 -3.03
C SER A 293 11.52 5.73 -3.04
N ALA A 294 12.35 4.95 -2.38
CA ALA A 294 13.80 5.10 -2.41
C ALA A 294 14.42 4.01 -3.28
N THR A 295 15.58 4.30 -3.87
CA THR A 295 16.21 3.39 -4.83
C THR A 295 16.75 2.09 -4.22
N ASN A 296 16.97 2.08 -2.90
CA ASN A 296 17.49 0.95 -2.15
C ASN A 296 16.53 0.52 -1.03
N ASP A 297 15.25 0.75 -1.23
CA ASP A 297 14.21 0.42 -0.24
C ASP A 297 14.07 -1.09 -0.06
N PHE A 298 14.09 -1.54 1.21
CA PHE A 298 13.96 -2.96 1.53
C PHE A 298 12.52 -3.49 1.43
N HIS A 299 11.54 -2.58 1.49
CA HIS A 299 10.11 -2.91 1.55
C HIS A 299 9.35 -2.51 0.27
N GLY A 300 9.81 -1.47 -0.42
CA GLY A 300 9.33 -1.02 -1.73
C GLY A 300 10.45 -1.15 -2.76
N VAL A 301 10.93 -2.39 -3.02
CA VAL A 301 12.05 -2.66 -3.91
C VAL A 301 11.77 -2.08 -5.30
N MET A 302 12.65 -1.19 -5.77
CA MET A 302 12.45 -0.36 -6.96
C MET A 302 12.04 -1.18 -8.19
N ASP A 303 12.75 -2.27 -8.47
CA ASP A 303 12.51 -3.11 -9.64
C ASP A 303 11.13 -3.79 -9.58
N ASP A 304 10.75 -4.26 -8.39
CA ASP A 304 9.49 -4.98 -8.18
C ASP A 304 8.29 -4.02 -8.15
N VAL A 305 8.48 -2.83 -7.58
CA VAL A 305 7.50 -1.74 -7.66
C VAL A 305 7.22 -1.37 -9.12
N TYR A 306 8.28 -1.17 -9.91
CA TYR A 306 8.14 -0.82 -11.32
C TYR A 306 7.40 -1.91 -12.11
N ARG A 307 7.79 -3.18 -11.94
CA ARG A 307 7.14 -4.33 -12.59
C ARG A 307 5.68 -4.50 -12.18
N THR A 308 5.38 -4.31 -10.89
CA THR A 308 4.01 -4.41 -10.37
C THR A 308 3.13 -3.32 -10.94
N ASN A 309 3.59 -2.08 -10.92
CA ASN A 309 2.83 -0.94 -11.42
C ASN A 309 2.66 -0.96 -12.95
N ALA A 310 3.56 -1.61 -13.69
CA ALA A 310 3.40 -1.84 -15.13
C ALA A 310 2.17 -2.71 -15.48
N LEU A 311 1.56 -3.36 -14.49
CA LEU A 311 0.32 -4.13 -14.65
C LEU A 311 -0.93 -3.27 -14.52
N ILE A 312 -0.83 -1.99 -14.12
CA ILE A 312 -1.97 -1.07 -13.99
C ILE A 312 -2.41 -0.63 -15.40
N PRO A 313 -3.65 -0.93 -15.81
CA PRO A 313 -4.08 -0.70 -17.18
C PRO A 313 -4.64 0.72 -17.37
N GLY A 314 -4.17 1.43 -18.39
CA GLY A 314 -4.83 2.63 -18.93
C GLY A 314 -4.93 3.83 -17.98
N GLN A 315 -4.18 3.83 -16.89
CA GLN A 315 -4.13 4.93 -15.94
C GLN A 315 -2.76 5.62 -15.95
N PRO A 316 -2.70 6.92 -15.66
CA PRO A 316 -1.42 7.57 -15.40
C PRO A 316 -0.71 6.91 -14.22
N VAL A 317 0.51 6.43 -14.45
CA VAL A 317 1.40 5.94 -13.40
C VAL A 317 2.67 6.78 -13.44
N ARG A 318 3.03 7.37 -12.30
CA ARG A 318 4.23 8.18 -12.15
C ARG A 318 5.08 7.65 -11.02
N TYR A 319 6.35 7.94 -11.09
CA TYR A 319 7.32 7.55 -10.06
C TYR A 319 8.08 8.78 -9.58
N SER A 320 8.41 8.80 -8.30
CA SER A 320 9.35 9.74 -7.74
C SER A 320 10.32 8.98 -6.84
N TRP A 321 11.61 8.98 -7.20
CA TRP A 321 12.62 8.17 -6.56
C TRP A 321 13.59 9.02 -5.75
N THR A 322 13.82 8.65 -4.48
CA THR A 322 14.88 9.19 -3.66
C THR A 322 16.16 8.38 -3.89
N PRO A 323 17.20 8.96 -4.52
CA PRO A 323 18.45 8.24 -4.75
C PRO A 323 19.17 7.91 -3.45
N HIS A 324 19.89 6.79 -3.42
CA HIS A 324 20.82 6.38 -2.35
C HIS A 324 20.19 6.20 -0.96
N MET A 325 18.89 6.25 -0.85
CA MET A 325 18.20 6.01 0.42
C MET A 325 17.59 4.62 0.46
N ASN A 326 17.51 4.11 1.67
CA ASN A 326 16.65 2.98 2.01
C ASN A 326 15.24 3.53 2.33
N HIS A 327 14.54 3.05 3.26
CA HIS A 327 13.15 3.28 3.64
C HIS A 327 12.83 4.72 4.08
N ARG A 328 13.18 5.70 3.23
CA ARG A 328 12.97 7.15 3.46
C ARG A 328 12.79 7.90 2.14
N LEU A 329 12.06 9.00 2.21
CA LEU A 329 11.84 9.91 1.10
C LEU A 329 12.60 11.23 1.32
N ALA A 330 13.17 11.77 0.26
CA ALA A 330 13.72 13.12 0.27
C ALA A 330 12.59 14.16 0.18
N PRO A 331 12.78 15.40 0.66
CA PRO A 331 11.75 16.44 0.61
C PRO A 331 11.19 16.68 -0.80
N GLU A 332 12.02 16.61 -1.83
CA GLU A 332 11.62 16.76 -3.23
C GLU A 332 10.68 15.64 -3.72
N VAL A 333 10.78 14.46 -3.11
CA VAL A 333 9.90 13.33 -3.39
C VAL A 333 8.63 13.43 -2.55
N GLU A 334 8.72 13.95 -1.34
CA GLU A 334 7.55 14.12 -0.47
C GLU A 334 6.54 15.12 -1.03
N ILE A 335 7.01 16.23 -1.59
CA ILE A 335 6.15 17.26 -2.16
C ILE A 335 5.31 16.77 -3.36
N ALA A 336 5.72 15.72 -4.02
CA ALA A 336 4.99 15.16 -5.17
C ALA A 336 3.59 14.64 -4.79
N MET A 337 3.40 14.17 -3.54
CA MET A 337 2.09 13.64 -3.09
C MET A 337 1.01 14.70 -3.08
N PRO A 338 1.14 15.83 -2.37
CA PRO A 338 0.09 16.83 -2.37
C PRO A 338 -0.18 17.42 -3.77
N LEU A 339 0.84 17.57 -4.62
CA LEU A 339 0.64 18.04 -6.00
C LEU A 339 -0.16 17.04 -6.84
N TRP A 340 0.08 15.73 -6.67
CA TRP A 340 -0.70 14.68 -7.31
C TRP A 340 -2.16 14.70 -6.90
N LEU A 341 -2.41 14.78 -5.60
CA LEU A 341 -3.76 14.85 -5.06
C LEU A 341 -4.48 16.13 -5.52
N ASP A 342 -3.80 17.27 -5.51
CA ASP A 342 -4.39 18.53 -5.98
C ASP A 342 -4.80 18.43 -7.45
N HIS A 343 -3.95 17.89 -8.31
CA HIS A 343 -4.26 17.73 -9.72
C HIS A 343 -5.51 16.88 -9.96
N PHE A 344 -5.58 15.70 -9.34
CA PHE A 344 -6.66 14.75 -9.63
C PHE A 344 -7.94 14.97 -8.83
N LEU A 345 -7.86 15.62 -7.67
CA LEU A 345 -9.01 15.74 -6.74
C LEU A 345 -9.47 17.17 -6.52
N ASN A 346 -8.61 18.18 -6.67
CA ASN A 346 -8.90 19.54 -6.26
C ASN A 346 -8.71 20.60 -7.38
N GLY A 347 -8.56 20.15 -8.63
CA GLY A 347 -8.42 21.05 -9.78
C GLY A 347 -7.07 21.80 -9.83
N GLY A 348 -6.04 21.21 -9.25
CA GLY A 348 -4.66 21.72 -9.33
C GLY A 348 -4.11 21.72 -10.77
N PRO A 349 -2.94 22.34 -10.99
CA PRO A 349 -2.34 22.45 -12.31
C PRO A 349 -2.05 21.07 -12.93
N PRO A 350 -1.97 20.97 -14.25
CA PRO A 350 -1.53 19.73 -14.89
C PRO A 350 -0.11 19.38 -14.44
N LEU A 351 0.14 18.08 -14.28
CA LEU A 351 1.47 17.57 -13.91
C LEU A 351 2.23 17.15 -15.16
N PRO A 352 3.58 17.25 -15.16
CA PRO A 352 4.40 16.76 -16.25
C PRO A 352 4.16 15.27 -16.52
N GLU A 353 4.24 14.87 -17.79
CA GLU A 353 4.21 13.48 -18.17
C GLU A 353 5.51 12.76 -17.77
N THR A 354 5.46 11.43 -17.65
CA THR A 354 6.68 10.65 -17.44
C THR A 354 7.65 10.91 -18.58
N PRO A 355 8.92 11.29 -18.31
CA PRO A 355 9.89 11.53 -19.36
C PRO A 355 10.08 10.28 -20.22
N ALA A 356 10.17 10.48 -21.54
CA ALA A 356 10.58 9.39 -22.42
C ALA A 356 12.08 9.11 -22.22
N ALA A 357 12.44 7.88 -21.93
CA ALA A 357 13.81 7.47 -21.71
C ALA A 357 14.21 6.32 -22.65
N ALA A 358 15.43 6.40 -23.19
CA ALA A 358 15.98 5.37 -24.05
C ALA A 358 17.43 5.06 -23.67
N LEU A 359 17.69 3.80 -23.34
CA LEU A 359 19.03 3.29 -23.11
C LEU A 359 19.64 2.86 -24.46
N VAL A 360 20.66 3.59 -24.92
CA VAL A 360 21.39 3.32 -26.15
C VAL A 360 22.66 2.58 -25.78
N LEU A 361 22.69 1.26 -26.02
CA LEU A 361 23.83 0.42 -25.69
C LEU A 361 24.99 0.56 -26.67
N GLN A 362 24.69 0.83 -27.97
CA GLN A 362 25.69 0.97 -29.01
C GLN A 362 25.73 2.44 -29.49
N SER A 363 26.67 3.19 -28.97
CA SER A 363 27.00 4.55 -29.44
C SER A 363 28.22 4.54 -30.31
N ALA A 364 28.52 5.64 -31.01
CA ALA A 364 29.67 5.74 -31.94
C ALA A 364 31.02 5.56 -31.23
N ASP A 365 31.11 5.89 -29.96
CA ASP A 365 32.31 5.74 -29.11
C ASP A 365 32.29 4.43 -28.27
N GLY A 366 31.28 3.58 -28.45
CA GLY A 366 31.14 2.32 -27.74
C GLY A 366 30.66 2.46 -26.28
N VAL A 367 30.38 3.68 -25.79
CA VAL A 367 29.91 3.91 -24.40
C VAL A 367 28.40 3.96 -24.38
N PRO A 368 27.69 3.13 -23.57
CA PRO A 368 26.26 3.22 -23.41
C PRO A 368 25.82 4.61 -22.95
N ARG A 369 24.63 5.04 -23.38
CA ARG A 369 24.06 6.34 -23.03
C ARG A 369 22.60 6.20 -22.66
N LEU A 370 22.18 6.93 -21.61
CA LEU A 370 20.76 7.18 -21.36
C LEU A 370 20.38 8.52 -21.99
N ARG A 371 19.35 8.50 -22.83
CA ARG A 371 18.71 9.69 -23.37
C ARG A 371 17.38 9.87 -22.69
N VAL A 372 17.08 11.09 -22.25
CA VAL A 372 15.85 11.44 -21.57
C VAL A 372 15.25 12.65 -22.26
N GLN A 373 14.00 12.55 -22.68
CA GLN A 373 13.21 13.65 -23.20
C GLN A 373 12.20 14.04 -22.15
N ALA A 374 12.36 15.23 -21.57
CA ALA A 374 11.43 15.76 -20.58
C ALA A 374 10.14 16.24 -21.24
N ASP A 375 9.05 16.21 -20.49
CA ASP A 375 7.82 16.91 -20.84
C ASP A 375 8.03 18.43 -20.71
N ALA A 376 7.55 19.18 -21.68
CA ALA A 376 7.71 20.64 -21.73
C ALA A 376 6.50 21.42 -21.19
N THR A 377 5.56 20.76 -20.54
CA THR A 377 4.35 21.40 -19.94
C THR A 377 4.74 22.49 -18.95
N TRP A 378 5.82 22.23 -18.18
CA TRP A 378 6.41 23.19 -17.25
C TRP A 378 7.92 23.32 -17.46
N PRO A 379 8.51 24.46 -17.10
CA PRO A 379 9.96 24.64 -17.20
C PRO A 379 10.72 23.52 -16.47
N VAL A 380 11.66 22.90 -17.17
CA VAL A 380 12.55 21.90 -16.61
C VAL A 380 13.69 22.59 -15.90
N GLU A 381 13.80 22.38 -14.59
CA GLU A 381 14.90 22.91 -13.77
C GLU A 381 16.18 22.11 -14.01
N ARG A 382 16.10 20.78 -13.78
CA ARG A 382 17.23 19.87 -13.94
C ARG A 382 16.77 18.45 -14.23
N CYS A 383 17.69 17.65 -14.72
CA CYS A 383 17.56 16.20 -14.85
C CYS A 383 18.77 15.55 -14.16
N GLU A 384 18.52 14.57 -13.33
CA GLU A 384 19.54 13.74 -12.70
C GLU A 384 19.46 12.35 -13.30
N ILE A 385 20.60 11.82 -13.76
CA ILE A 385 20.71 10.48 -14.34
C ILE A 385 21.62 9.65 -13.44
N PHE A 386 21.16 8.47 -13.10
CA PHE A 386 21.88 7.51 -12.28
C PHE A 386 22.04 6.20 -13.00
N SER A 387 23.17 5.53 -12.76
CA SER A 387 23.43 4.18 -13.27
C SER A 387 24.04 3.28 -12.22
N SER A 388 23.85 1.98 -12.38
CA SER A 388 24.46 0.95 -11.56
C SER A 388 24.70 -0.31 -12.36
N VAL A 389 25.66 -1.09 -11.92
CA VAL A 389 25.97 -2.43 -12.47
C VAL A 389 25.61 -3.54 -11.49
N ASP A 390 25.15 -3.19 -10.30
CA ASP A 390 24.78 -4.17 -9.27
C ASP A 390 23.41 -4.78 -9.57
N SER A 391 23.34 -6.08 -9.64
CA SER A 391 22.09 -6.82 -9.83
C SER A 391 21.23 -6.87 -8.56
N ASP A 392 21.82 -6.75 -7.36
CA ASP A 392 21.07 -6.68 -6.12
C ASP A 392 20.40 -5.31 -5.93
N PRO A 393 19.07 -5.20 -6.03
CA PRO A 393 18.39 -3.91 -5.95
C PRO A 393 18.52 -3.23 -4.60
N LEU A 394 18.79 -3.96 -3.52
CA LEU A 394 18.90 -3.41 -2.17
C LEU A 394 20.28 -2.83 -1.88
N ALA A 395 21.33 -3.47 -2.42
CA ALA A 395 22.72 -3.05 -2.26
C ALA A 395 23.23 -2.19 -3.43
N ARG A 396 22.42 -2.00 -4.46
CA ARG A 396 22.79 -1.31 -5.70
C ARG A 396 23.36 0.08 -5.43
N PHE A 397 24.61 0.28 -5.81
CA PHE A 397 25.25 1.58 -5.72
C PHE A 397 24.95 2.40 -6.99
N TRP A 398 24.17 3.45 -6.84
CA TRP A 398 23.78 4.34 -7.91
C TRP A 398 24.82 5.44 -8.12
N ARG A 399 25.45 5.46 -9.28
CA ARG A 399 26.42 6.49 -9.66
C ARG A 399 25.70 7.60 -10.39
N SER A 400 25.88 8.83 -9.95
CA SER A 400 25.43 10.01 -10.69
C SER A 400 26.24 10.13 -11.97
N ALA A 401 25.59 10.40 -13.09
CA ALA A 401 26.22 10.61 -14.37
C ALA A 401 26.24 12.10 -14.72
N ASP A 402 27.29 12.51 -15.46
CA ASP A 402 27.38 13.87 -15.99
C ASP A 402 26.34 14.05 -17.11
N VAL A 403 25.38 14.93 -16.89
CA VAL A 403 24.25 15.16 -17.78
C VAL A 403 24.53 16.32 -18.71
N VAL A 404 24.41 16.08 -19.99
CA VAL A 404 24.44 17.11 -21.04
C VAL A 404 23.01 17.45 -21.42
N ARG A 405 22.66 18.75 -21.30
CA ARG A 405 21.34 19.29 -21.66
C ARG A 405 21.35 19.91 -23.06
N ASP A 406 20.32 19.60 -23.84
CA ASP A 406 20.02 20.24 -25.12
C ASP A 406 18.50 20.52 -25.17
N GLY A 407 18.11 21.73 -24.83
CA GLY A 407 16.69 22.09 -24.62
C GLY A 407 16.04 21.28 -23.49
N ASP A 408 15.01 20.49 -23.84
CA ASP A 408 14.33 19.55 -22.92
C ASP A 408 14.83 18.11 -23.08
N SER A 409 15.90 17.93 -23.84
CA SER A 409 16.60 16.64 -23.99
C SER A 409 17.83 16.60 -23.09
N PHE A 410 18.05 15.46 -22.47
CA PHE A 410 19.17 15.21 -21.58
C PHE A 410 19.86 13.91 -21.98
N THR A 411 21.18 13.89 -21.93
CA THR A 411 21.94 12.69 -22.29
C THR A 411 23.09 12.54 -21.29
N ALA A 412 23.32 11.32 -20.84
CA ALA A 412 24.49 10.98 -20.04
C ALA A 412 25.19 9.73 -20.58
N ALA A 413 26.52 9.75 -20.58
CA ALA A 413 27.33 8.57 -20.83
C ALA A 413 27.36 7.68 -19.58
N LEU A 414 27.23 6.38 -19.77
CA LEU A 414 27.21 5.38 -18.72
C LEU A 414 28.35 4.37 -18.94
N PRO A 415 29.60 4.72 -18.62
CA PRO A 415 30.74 3.88 -18.89
C PRO A 415 30.66 2.57 -18.10
N LEU A 416 31.02 1.48 -18.76
CA LEU A 416 31.08 0.13 -18.20
C LEU A 416 32.53 -0.37 -18.26
N ASP A 417 32.93 -1.12 -17.24
CA ASP A 417 34.24 -1.76 -17.19
C ASP A 417 34.30 -3.05 -18.03
N ALA A 418 33.12 -3.66 -18.29
CA ALA A 418 33.00 -4.88 -19.08
C ALA A 418 31.66 -4.94 -19.83
N VAL A 419 31.62 -5.61 -20.97
CA VAL A 419 30.44 -5.68 -21.84
C VAL A 419 29.38 -6.68 -21.40
N ASP A 420 29.74 -7.60 -20.53
CA ASP A 420 28.88 -8.63 -19.94
C ASP A 420 28.28 -8.21 -18.58
N THR A 421 28.54 -6.99 -18.15
CA THR A 421 28.04 -6.44 -16.91
C THR A 421 26.60 -5.95 -17.08
N PRO A 422 25.65 -6.28 -16.18
CA PRO A 422 24.32 -5.73 -16.22
C PRO A 422 24.35 -4.21 -16.04
N LEU A 423 23.48 -3.50 -16.75
CA LEU A 423 23.37 -2.05 -16.65
C LEU A 423 21.94 -1.66 -16.27
N PHE A 424 21.81 -0.99 -15.13
CA PHE A 424 20.59 -0.36 -14.66
C PHE A 424 20.74 1.15 -14.75
N ALA A 425 19.69 1.84 -15.18
CA ALA A 425 19.71 3.29 -15.25
C ALA A 425 18.30 3.85 -14.99
N PHE A 426 18.24 5.00 -14.36
CA PHE A 426 17.01 5.78 -14.25
C PHE A 426 17.33 7.28 -14.25
N ALA A 427 16.28 8.10 -14.40
CA ALA A 427 16.38 9.54 -14.34
C ALA A 427 15.25 10.13 -13.48
N ASN A 428 15.57 11.16 -12.72
CA ASN A 428 14.60 12.08 -12.12
C ASN A 428 14.65 13.40 -12.91
N VAL A 429 13.48 13.89 -13.34
CA VAL A 429 13.34 15.19 -13.97
C VAL A 429 12.58 16.12 -13.03
N TYR A 430 13.13 17.29 -12.77
CA TYR A 430 12.57 18.27 -11.86
C TYR A 430 11.99 19.45 -12.64
N HIS A 431 10.75 19.79 -12.33
CA HIS A 431 10.03 20.88 -12.97
C HIS A 431 9.67 21.96 -11.97
N THR A 432 9.69 23.22 -12.44
CA THR A 432 9.15 24.33 -11.67
C THR A 432 7.67 24.47 -11.97
N LEU A 433 6.83 24.12 -11.01
CA LEU A 433 5.37 24.30 -11.13
C LEU A 433 4.95 25.66 -10.59
N PRO A 434 3.85 26.25 -11.13
CA PRO A 434 3.30 27.47 -10.57
C PRO A 434 2.86 27.20 -9.13
N ARG A 435 3.22 28.11 -8.23
CA ARG A 435 2.76 28.04 -6.84
C ARG A 435 1.25 28.37 -6.83
N PRO A 436 0.37 27.48 -6.34
CA PRO A 436 -1.01 27.84 -6.11
C PRO A 436 -1.10 29.02 -5.13
N GLU A 437 -1.95 30.01 -5.40
CA GLU A 437 -2.14 31.17 -4.52
C GLU A 437 -2.51 30.74 -3.08
N SER A 438 -3.26 29.65 -2.94
CA SER A 438 -3.65 29.04 -1.66
C SER A 438 -2.49 28.47 -0.83
N LEU A 439 -1.30 28.27 -1.41
CA LEU A 439 -0.11 27.80 -0.70
C LEU A 439 0.82 28.94 -0.27
N ALA A 440 0.52 30.20 -0.64
CA ALA A 440 1.38 31.34 -0.35
C ALA A 440 1.48 31.65 1.15
N GLU A 441 0.53 31.18 1.96
CA GLU A 441 0.35 31.60 3.36
C GLU A 441 0.54 30.48 4.40
N LEU A 442 1.02 29.29 4.02
CA LEU A 442 1.26 28.23 5.00
C LEU A 442 2.48 28.58 5.89
N PRO A 443 2.29 28.75 7.22
CA PRO A 443 3.39 28.98 8.13
C PRO A 443 4.31 27.76 8.18
N GLY A 444 5.60 27.95 7.98
CA GLY A 444 6.63 26.94 8.21
C GLY A 444 7.44 26.48 6.99
N HIS A 445 7.07 26.87 5.78
CA HIS A 445 7.89 26.60 4.60
C HIS A 445 8.43 27.92 4.00
N GLY A 446 9.40 28.52 4.69
CA GLY A 446 10.06 29.76 4.29
C GLY A 446 11.11 29.62 3.18
N GLU A 447 11.17 28.48 2.51
CA GLU A 447 12.01 28.28 1.33
C GLU A 447 11.13 28.05 0.10
N PRO A 448 11.48 28.58 -1.07
CA PRO A 448 10.76 28.25 -2.29
C PRO A 448 10.83 26.75 -2.51
N VAL A 449 9.67 26.11 -2.72
CA VAL A 449 9.58 24.72 -3.16
C VAL A 449 10.27 24.65 -4.52
N ARG A 450 11.52 24.21 -4.51
CA ARG A 450 12.32 23.97 -5.70
C ARG A 450 12.05 22.60 -6.27
#